data_366b6a0014242afd045c7a7affabf25d
#
_entry.id   366b6a0014242afd045c7a7affabf25d
#
_cell.length_a   1.000
_cell.length_b   1.000
_cell.length_c   1.000
_cell.angle_alpha   90.00
_cell.angle_beta   90.00
_cell.angle_gamma   90.00
#
_symmetry.space_group_name_H-M   'P 1'
#
loop_
_entity.id
_entity.type
_entity.pdbx_description
1 polymer ?
#
loop_
_entity_poly.entity_id
_entity_poly.type
_entity_poly.pdbx_seq_one_letter_code
_entity_poly.pdbx_strand_id
1 'polypeptide(L)'
;MKKYLLKYTLEFLVIFLGISLSFFINNWNESNKNEELEIKYLKSLKEEYESNLMLFDQSFSHHIPRWNNLDVFFNFSNKNSFEEMDSVVNILTVNWSFNPNLGATNSLISSGYIEDRKSVV
;
A
#
# COMPACT_ATOMS: atom_id res chain seq x y z
N MET A 1 16.16 31.47 56.91
CA MET A 1 16.71 30.87 55.70
C MET A 1 16.05 29.54 55.32
N LYS A 2 15.91 28.52 56.20
CA LYS A 2 15.33 27.20 55.83
C LYS A 2 13.91 27.24 55.24
N LYS A 3 13.04 28.15 55.71
CA LYS A 3 11.63 28.26 55.23
C LYS A 3 11.55 28.74 53.77
N TYR A 4 12.41 29.65 53.36
CA TYR A 4 12.44 30.18 51.97
C TYR A 4 13.01 29.13 51.01
N LEU A 5 14.02 28.40 51.45
CA LEU A 5 14.57 27.30 50.65
C LEU A 5 13.52 26.22 50.33
N LEU A 6 12.78 25.83 51.35
CA LEU A 6 11.72 24.84 51.18
C LEU A 6 10.61 25.30 50.24
N LYS A 7 10.24 26.58 50.30
CA LYS A 7 9.24 27.17 49.42
C LYS A 7 9.70 27.14 47.95
N TYR A 8 10.92 27.62 47.64
CA TYR A 8 11.44 27.59 46.28
C TYR A 8 11.66 26.18 45.72
N THR A 9 12.05 25.23 46.56
CA THR A 9 12.17 23.84 46.15
C THR A 9 10.82 23.23 45.81
N LEU A 10 9.76 23.55 46.54
CA LEU A 10 8.40 23.12 46.25
C LEU A 10 7.88 23.74 44.93
N GLU A 11 8.08 25.04 44.74
CA GLU A 11 7.73 25.72 43.50
C GLU A 11 8.44 25.11 42.28
N PHE A 12 9.73 24.85 42.41
CA PHE A 12 10.52 24.18 41.37
C PHE A 12 9.99 22.79 41.04
N LEU A 13 9.67 21.98 42.06
CA LEU A 13 9.12 20.63 41.92
C LEU A 13 7.79 20.65 41.16
N VAL A 14 6.89 21.59 41.50
CA VAL A 14 5.58 21.70 40.84
C VAL A 14 5.76 22.04 39.33
N ILE A 15 6.64 22.99 39.02
CA ILE A 15 6.92 23.36 37.64
C ILE A 15 7.55 22.18 36.89
N PHE A 16 8.54 21.53 37.48
CA PHE A 16 9.20 20.36 36.90
C PHE A 16 8.24 19.21 36.62
N LEU A 17 7.35 18.87 37.58
CA LEU A 17 6.33 17.87 37.38
C LEU A 17 5.34 18.25 36.27
N GLY A 18 4.92 19.51 36.20
CA GLY A 18 4.03 19.99 35.15
C GLY A 18 4.62 19.84 33.76
N ILE A 19 5.88 20.22 33.58
CA ILE A 19 6.60 20.07 32.32
C ILE A 19 6.76 18.59 31.95
N SER A 20 7.20 17.76 32.92
CA SER A 20 7.42 16.32 32.70
C SER A 20 6.13 15.60 32.31
N LEU A 21 5.01 15.90 32.97
CA LEU A 21 3.69 15.38 32.64
C LEU A 21 3.24 15.79 31.24
N SER A 22 3.48 17.04 30.86
CA SER A 22 3.14 17.55 29.52
C SER A 22 3.90 16.80 28.43
N PHE A 23 5.20 16.57 28.60
CA PHE A 23 6.01 15.76 27.67
C PHE A 23 5.52 14.31 27.59
N PHE A 24 5.18 13.70 28.72
CA PHE A 24 4.68 12.34 28.77
C PHE A 24 3.35 12.18 28.01
N ILE A 25 2.41 13.12 28.22
CA ILE A 25 1.12 13.13 27.51
C ILE A 25 1.31 13.34 26.01
N ASN A 26 2.20 14.24 25.62
CA ASN A 26 2.51 14.49 24.22
C ASN A 26 3.08 13.24 23.53
N ASN A 27 4.09 12.60 24.12
CA ASN A 27 4.69 11.40 23.56
C ASN A 27 3.69 10.25 23.47
N TRP A 28 2.83 10.09 24.47
CA TRP A 28 1.79 9.07 24.43
C TRP A 28 0.76 9.33 23.31
N ASN A 29 0.32 10.57 23.17
CA ASN A 29 -0.62 10.94 22.09
C ASN A 29 -0.01 10.77 20.70
N GLU A 30 1.28 11.09 20.54
CA GLU A 30 2.01 10.90 19.29
C GLU A 30 2.17 9.41 18.96
N SER A 31 2.48 8.57 19.96
CA SER A 31 2.56 7.12 19.78
C SER A 31 1.23 6.52 19.32
N ASN A 32 0.12 6.92 19.95
CA ASN A 32 -1.20 6.44 19.56
C ASN A 32 -1.59 6.87 18.13
N LYS A 33 -1.27 8.12 17.75
CA LYS A 33 -1.51 8.60 16.37
C LYS A 33 -0.70 7.82 15.34
N ASN A 34 0.55 7.50 15.66
CA ASN A 34 1.41 6.72 14.77
C ASN A 34 0.88 5.30 14.58
N GLU A 35 0.38 4.67 15.64
CA GLU A 35 -0.25 3.35 15.57
C GLU A 35 -1.53 3.36 14.72
N GLU A 36 -2.40 4.36 14.89
CA GLU A 36 -3.60 4.53 14.07
C GLU A 36 -3.24 4.73 12.58
N LEU A 37 -2.21 5.53 12.28
CA LEU A 37 -1.73 5.74 10.92
C LEU A 37 -1.16 4.46 10.33
N GLU A 38 -0.40 3.69 11.09
CA GLU A 38 0.13 2.39 10.65
C GLU A 38 -1.00 1.44 10.26
N ILE A 39 -2.00 1.28 11.12
CA ILE A 39 -3.16 0.44 10.84
C ILE A 39 -3.90 0.91 9.59
N LYS A 40 -4.08 2.22 9.44
CA LYS A 40 -4.71 2.80 8.26
C LYS A 40 -3.95 2.49 6.99
N TYR A 41 -2.62 2.66 6.98
CA TYR A 41 -1.79 2.36 5.82
C TYR A 41 -1.79 0.87 5.48
N LEU A 42 -1.69 0.00 6.48
CA LEU A 42 -1.76 -1.45 6.28
C LEU A 42 -3.09 -1.89 5.68
N LYS A 43 -4.19 -1.30 6.13
CA LYS A 43 -5.52 -1.55 5.56
C LYS A 43 -5.60 -1.10 4.11
N SER A 44 -5.14 0.10 3.79
CA SER A 44 -5.14 0.62 2.43
C SER A 44 -4.26 -0.20 1.48
N LEU A 45 -3.09 -0.66 1.94
CA LEU A 45 -2.22 -1.57 1.19
C LEU A 45 -2.87 -2.92 0.94
N LYS A 46 -3.57 -3.46 1.92
CA LYS A 46 -4.32 -4.71 1.76
C LYS A 46 -5.41 -4.58 0.70
N GLU A 47 -6.21 -3.52 0.77
CA GLU A 47 -7.28 -3.24 -0.21
C GLU A 47 -6.70 -3.03 -1.63
N GLU A 48 -5.57 -2.32 -1.75
CA GLU A 48 -4.87 -2.14 -3.02
C GLU A 48 -4.35 -3.47 -3.57
N TYR A 49 -3.76 -4.31 -2.72
CA TYR A 49 -3.27 -5.62 -3.12
C TYR A 49 -4.39 -6.55 -3.57
N GLU A 50 -5.50 -6.61 -2.84
CA GLU A 50 -6.68 -7.42 -3.20
C GLU A 50 -7.28 -6.95 -4.53
N SER A 51 -7.37 -5.64 -4.75
CA SER A 51 -7.82 -5.06 -6.03
C SER A 51 -6.87 -5.41 -7.18
N ASN A 52 -5.57 -5.30 -6.95
CA ASN A 52 -4.56 -5.65 -7.96
C ASN A 52 -4.56 -7.14 -8.30
N LEU A 53 -4.81 -8.00 -7.32
CA LEU A 53 -4.95 -9.45 -7.55
C LEU A 53 -6.15 -9.74 -8.46
N MET A 54 -7.28 -9.09 -8.21
CA MET A 54 -8.47 -9.23 -9.06
C MET A 54 -8.19 -8.77 -10.50
N LEU A 55 -7.53 -7.62 -10.66
CA LEU A 55 -7.15 -7.11 -11.99
C LEU A 55 -6.17 -8.04 -12.71
N PHE A 56 -5.25 -8.64 -11.95
CA PHE A 56 -4.32 -9.64 -12.48
C PHE A 56 -5.06 -10.88 -12.98
N ASP A 57 -5.97 -11.43 -12.18
CA ASP A 57 -6.76 -12.60 -12.56
C ASP A 57 -7.64 -12.33 -13.78
N GLN A 58 -8.24 -11.13 -13.86
CA GLN A 58 -8.99 -10.72 -15.05
C GLN A 58 -8.07 -10.65 -16.28
N SER A 59 -6.93 -9.98 -16.16
CA SER A 59 -5.96 -9.90 -17.26
C SER A 59 -5.48 -11.27 -17.69
N PHE A 60 -5.17 -12.13 -16.73
CA PHE A 60 -4.71 -13.50 -17.00
C PHE A 60 -5.77 -14.34 -17.70
N SER A 61 -7.03 -14.26 -17.27
CA SER A 61 -8.13 -15.00 -17.88
C SER A 61 -8.37 -14.60 -19.34
N HIS A 62 -8.09 -13.35 -19.73
CA HIS A 62 -8.13 -12.91 -21.13
C HIS A 62 -6.95 -13.43 -21.97
N HIS A 63 -5.83 -13.76 -21.34
CA HIS A 63 -4.69 -14.31 -22.05
C HIS A 63 -4.81 -15.82 -22.32
N ILE A 64 -5.54 -16.58 -21.51
CA ILE A 64 -5.72 -18.03 -21.70
C ILE A 64 -6.30 -18.38 -23.10
N PRO A 65 -7.38 -17.76 -23.58
CA PRO A 65 -7.90 -18.04 -24.92
C PRO A 65 -6.87 -17.78 -26.02
N ARG A 66 -6.01 -16.78 -25.85
CA ARG A 66 -4.94 -16.47 -26.81
C ARG A 66 -3.94 -17.62 -26.93
N TRP A 67 -3.47 -18.14 -25.81
CA TRP A 67 -2.57 -19.29 -25.78
C TRP A 67 -3.18 -20.50 -26.50
N ASN A 68 -4.44 -20.80 -26.22
CA ASN A 68 -5.15 -21.89 -26.85
C ASN A 68 -5.35 -21.70 -28.36
N ASN A 69 -5.48 -20.44 -28.81
CA ASN A 69 -5.66 -20.15 -30.24
C ASN A 69 -4.33 -19.97 -31.02
N LEU A 70 -3.19 -19.88 -30.34
CA LEU A 70 -1.89 -19.87 -31.01
C LEU A 70 -1.63 -21.14 -31.80
N ASP A 71 -1.98 -22.30 -31.25
CA ASP A 71 -1.83 -23.59 -31.95
C ASP A 71 -2.70 -23.64 -33.21
N VAL A 72 -3.91 -23.12 -33.16
CA VAL A 72 -4.81 -23.03 -34.32
C VAL A 72 -4.20 -22.10 -35.36
N PHE A 73 -3.65 -20.97 -34.96
CA PHE A 73 -3.00 -20.01 -35.87
C PHE A 73 -1.77 -20.60 -36.54
N PHE A 74 -0.87 -21.27 -35.80
CA PHE A 74 0.36 -21.86 -36.39
C PHE A 74 0.09 -23.11 -37.19
N ASN A 75 -0.95 -23.86 -36.87
CA ASN A 75 -1.34 -25.08 -37.56
C ASN A 75 -2.44 -24.83 -38.61
N PHE A 76 -2.69 -23.55 -38.98
CA PHE A 76 -3.67 -23.20 -39.99
C PHE A 76 -3.35 -23.89 -41.29
N SER A 77 -4.32 -24.64 -41.82
CA SER A 77 -4.21 -25.32 -43.11
C SER A 77 -5.30 -24.79 -44.03
N ASN A 78 -5.10 -24.99 -45.35
CA ASN A 78 -6.08 -24.59 -46.40
C ASN A 78 -7.49 -25.23 -46.24
N LYS A 79 -7.69 -26.04 -45.20
CA LYS A 79 -8.98 -26.65 -44.89
C LYS A 79 -9.81 -25.78 -43.94
N ASN A 80 -9.20 -24.82 -43.24
CA ASN A 80 -9.90 -23.92 -42.32
C ASN A 80 -10.60 -22.81 -43.15
N SER A 81 -11.75 -22.38 -42.68
CA SER A 81 -12.47 -21.28 -43.32
C SER A 81 -11.82 -19.92 -43.00
N PHE A 82 -12.02 -18.93 -43.90
CA PHE A 82 -11.58 -17.56 -43.63
C PHE A 82 -12.23 -16.97 -42.37
N GLU A 83 -13.47 -17.35 -42.06
CA GLU A 83 -14.19 -16.92 -40.86
C GLU A 83 -13.54 -17.42 -39.54
N GLU A 84 -13.06 -18.68 -39.55
CA GLU A 84 -12.31 -19.25 -38.41
C GLU A 84 -10.98 -18.50 -38.22
N MET A 85 -10.27 -18.18 -39.30
CA MET A 85 -9.02 -17.43 -39.25
C MET A 85 -9.23 -16.01 -38.76
N ASP A 86 -10.25 -15.30 -39.24
CA ASP A 86 -10.59 -13.96 -38.82
C ASP A 86 -10.92 -13.90 -37.31
N SER A 87 -11.66 -14.90 -36.82
CA SER A 87 -11.95 -15.05 -35.38
C SER A 87 -10.68 -15.23 -34.55
N VAL A 88 -9.74 -16.08 -34.97
CA VAL A 88 -8.46 -16.32 -34.29
C VAL A 88 -7.59 -15.07 -34.29
N VAL A 89 -7.48 -14.38 -35.42
CA VAL A 89 -6.73 -13.12 -35.55
C VAL A 89 -7.32 -12.06 -34.63
N ASN A 90 -8.63 -11.93 -34.57
CA ASN A 90 -9.32 -10.98 -33.72
C ASN A 90 -9.02 -11.22 -32.22
N ILE A 91 -9.05 -12.47 -31.77
CA ILE A 91 -8.68 -12.86 -30.39
C ILE A 91 -7.20 -12.50 -30.11
N LEU A 92 -6.30 -12.72 -31.07
CA LEU A 92 -4.87 -12.45 -30.91
C LEU A 92 -4.53 -10.96 -30.91
N THR A 93 -5.32 -10.12 -31.56
CA THR A 93 -5.05 -8.68 -31.70
C THR A 93 -5.60 -7.82 -30.56
N VAL A 94 -6.57 -8.33 -29.79
CA VAL A 94 -7.08 -7.61 -28.60
C VAL A 94 -5.96 -7.44 -27.57
N ASN A 95 -5.60 -6.21 -27.25
CA ASN A 95 -4.52 -5.93 -26.31
C ASN A 95 -5.08 -5.73 -24.89
N TRP A 96 -4.75 -6.64 -23.98
CA TRP A 96 -5.04 -6.52 -22.56
C TRP A 96 -3.73 -6.38 -21.78
N SER A 97 -3.61 -5.34 -20.98
CA SER A 97 -2.44 -5.11 -20.14
C SER A 97 -2.87 -5.06 -18.67
N PHE A 98 -2.10 -5.70 -17.81
CA PHE A 98 -2.21 -5.52 -16.38
C PHE A 98 -1.65 -4.14 -16.00
N ASN A 99 -2.49 -3.29 -15.42
CA ASN A 99 -2.11 -1.97 -14.93
C ASN A 99 -2.43 -1.89 -13.44
N PRO A 100 -1.47 -2.15 -12.54
CA PRO A 100 -1.72 -2.16 -11.11
C PRO A 100 -2.05 -0.76 -10.58
N ASN A 101 -2.95 -0.70 -9.62
CA ASN A 101 -3.15 0.48 -8.80
C ASN A 101 -2.02 0.56 -7.76
N LEU A 102 -1.34 1.69 -7.68
CA LEU A 102 -0.23 1.94 -6.74
C LEU A 102 -0.50 3.17 -5.85
N GLY A 103 -1.75 3.53 -5.67
CA GLY A 103 -2.15 4.73 -4.93
C GLY A 103 -1.74 4.69 -3.45
N ALA A 104 -2.03 3.61 -2.73
CA ALA A 104 -1.67 3.44 -1.33
C ALA A 104 -0.15 3.27 -1.16
N THR A 105 0.48 2.49 -2.05
CA THR A 105 1.94 2.30 -2.08
C THR A 105 2.68 3.64 -2.26
N ASN A 106 2.27 4.44 -3.23
CA ASN A 106 2.88 5.75 -3.50
C ASN A 106 2.64 6.73 -2.35
N SER A 107 1.46 6.71 -1.73
CA SER A 107 1.16 7.53 -0.56
C SER A 107 2.04 7.16 0.64
N LEU A 108 2.29 5.88 0.85
CA LEU A 108 3.16 5.39 1.92
C LEU A 108 4.62 5.81 1.69
N ILE A 109 5.12 5.70 0.47
CA ILE A 109 6.48 6.13 0.10
C ILE A 109 6.62 7.64 0.26
N SER A 110 5.66 8.43 -0.24
CA SER A 110 5.71 9.90 -0.19
C SER A 110 5.54 10.48 1.21
N SER A 111 4.92 9.74 2.13
CA SER A 111 4.78 10.15 3.53
C SER A 111 6.08 10.04 4.33
N GLY A 112 7.12 9.39 3.80
CA GLY A 112 8.38 9.11 4.51
C GLY A 112 8.26 8.04 5.60
N TYR A 113 7.08 7.48 5.80
CA TYR A 113 6.80 6.53 6.89
C TYR A 113 7.68 5.28 6.85
N ILE A 114 8.16 4.89 5.67
CA ILE A 114 9.08 3.76 5.50
C ILE A 114 10.52 4.12 5.90
N GLU A 115 10.95 5.38 5.70
CA GLU A 115 12.30 5.83 6.04
C GLU A 115 12.49 5.98 7.55
N ASP A 116 11.49 6.47 8.27
CA ASP A 116 11.54 6.65 9.73
C ASP A 116 11.71 5.32 10.49
N ARG A 117 11.17 4.22 9.97
CA ARG A 117 11.34 2.88 10.58
C ARG A 117 12.78 2.34 10.50
N LYS A 118 13.59 2.76 9.54
CA LYS A 118 14.99 2.33 9.43
C LYS A 118 15.89 2.96 10.47
N SER A 119 15.47 4.03 11.11
CA SER A 119 16.24 4.75 12.12
C SER A 119 16.03 4.24 13.55
N VAL A 120 15.12 3.26 13.76
CA VAL A 120 14.73 2.75 15.10
C VAL A 120 15.26 1.33 15.38
N VAL A 121 16.11 0.77 14.48
CA VAL A 121 16.73 -0.55 14.67
C VAL A 121 18.19 -0.44 15.06
#